data_3d9bd5639386098484fe08d6ca1dc983
#
_entry.id   3d9bd5639386098484fe08d6ca1dc983
#
_cell.length_a   1.000
_cell.length_b   1.000
_cell.length_c   1.000
_cell.angle_alpha   90.00
_cell.angle_beta   90.00
_cell.angle_gamma   90.00
#
_symmetry.space_group_name_H-M   'P 1'
#
loop_
_entity.id
_entity.type
_entity.pdbx_description
1 polymer ?
#
loop_
_entity_poly.entity_id
_entity_poly.type
_entity_poly.pdbx_seq_one_letter_code
_entity_poly.pdbx_strand_id
1 'polypeptide(L)'
;VVRRTVDAGLPLSVRGGGHDWAGRAVREGGVVIDLSPMNRVAVSGDVAHVGGGATSLDVMEAAVTAGQTVVTGTSGSVGMAGLALGGGYGPQLGSAGLACDQIVGAQVVLADGSTVTAPDDLLRALRGGGGNFGVVTELHLRLRPFATALTGAILFPWAQAHQVLHAWASVLADVPDELAVQVGSLTGPDGARVIAANPTWVGPAPEGRHWVRVVEGWGTPLVSQVASLPLTETLRATDELFPADGRSWHLRTRNLPALTPEVIGLLVEAGSSAPPGAAFGMHHFHGRATRPVLPSAFGQRAPHLMLELITSWREPAESHLGWSRDLGEALAGHALPGGYPNVLGPDDTDQIERAWGPDAARLLEAKAKYDPHNVFRGIPLPRAGTP
;
A
#
# COMPACT_ATOMS: atom_id res chain seq x y z
N VAL A 1 -20.14 4.00 -21.41
CA VAL A 1 -19.23 2.85 -21.57
C VAL A 1 -19.76 1.67 -20.77
N VAL A 2 -19.90 1.74 -19.42
CA VAL A 2 -20.25 0.61 -18.54
C VAL A 2 -21.42 -0.21 -19.07
N ARG A 3 -22.60 0.43 -19.27
CA ARG A 3 -23.81 -0.25 -19.76
C ARG A 3 -23.58 -1.01 -21.07
N ARG A 4 -22.94 -0.38 -22.05
CA ARG A 4 -22.66 -1.00 -23.35
C ARG A 4 -21.74 -2.21 -23.24
N THR A 5 -20.77 -2.16 -22.32
CA THR A 5 -19.85 -3.29 -22.09
C THR A 5 -20.59 -4.45 -21.45
N VAL A 6 -21.45 -4.16 -20.47
CA VAL A 6 -22.30 -5.16 -19.81
C VAL A 6 -23.27 -5.81 -20.82
N ASP A 7 -23.98 -4.99 -21.64
CA ASP A 7 -24.91 -5.47 -22.65
C ASP A 7 -24.22 -6.36 -23.70
N ALA A 8 -22.94 -6.09 -24.00
CA ALA A 8 -22.15 -6.89 -24.93
C ALA A 8 -21.53 -8.15 -24.27
N GLY A 9 -21.71 -8.36 -22.97
CA GLY A 9 -21.13 -9.50 -22.24
C GLY A 9 -19.60 -9.49 -22.17
N LEU A 10 -18.96 -8.32 -22.35
CA LEU A 10 -17.52 -8.20 -22.36
C LEU A 10 -16.96 -7.99 -20.95
N PRO A 11 -15.77 -8.55 -20.63
CA PRO A 11 -15.07 -8.22 -19.40
C PRO A 11 -14.80 -6.73 -19.30
N LEU A 12 -14.97 -6.16 -18.09
CA LEU A 12 -14.71 -4.76 -17.80
C LEU A 12 -13.56 -4.63 -16.81
N SER A 13 -12.62 -3.74 -17.10
CA SER A 13 -11.58 -3.31 -16.15
C SER A 13 -11.51 -1.79 -16.09
N VAL A 14 -10.96 -1.28 -14.98
CA VAL A 14 -10.79 0.16 -14.73
C VAL A 14 -9.33 0.43 -14.46
N ARG A 15 -8.74 1.37 -15.18
CA ARG A 15 -7.39 1.84 -15.01
C ARG A 15 -7.40 3.25 -14.41
N GLY A 16 -6.86 3.41 -13.18
CA GLY A 16 -6.43 4.70 -12.63
C GLY A 16 -4.96 4.95 -12.98
N GLY A 17 -4.04 4.80 -12.02
CA GLY A 17 -2.59 4.93 -12.25
C GLY A 17 -1.93 3.73 -12.96
N GLY A 18 -2.59 2.57 -13.04
CA GLY A 18 -2.03 1.38 -13.69
C GLY A 18 -1.01 0.59 -12.87
N HIS A 19 -0.93 0.80 -11.57
CA HIS A 19 0.02 0.17 -10.64
C HIS A 19 -0.46 -1.15 -10.03
N ASP A 20 -1.50 -1.78 -10.57
CA ASP A 20 -1.98 -3.05 -10.05
C ASP A 20 -1.02 -4.20 -10.37
N TRP A 21 -0.41 -4.78 -9.34
CA TRP A 21 0.60 -5.83 -9.45
C TRP A 21 0.09 -7.13 -10.07
N ALA A 22 -1.20 -7.42 -9.96
CA ALA A 22 -1.84 -8.59 -10.56
C ALA A 22 -2.38 -8.31 -11.99
N GLY A 23 -2.14 -7.11 -12.54
CA GLY A 23 -2.54 -6.75 -13.89
C GLY A 23 -4.05 -6.57 -14.11
N ARG A 24 -4.85 -6.45 -13.04
CA ARG A 24 -6.32 -6.40 -13.12
C ARG A 24 -6.86 -5.14 -13.78
N ALA A 25 -6.02 -4.09 -13.88
CA ALA A 25 -6.38 -2.85 -14.58
C ALA A 25 -6.58 -3.05 -16.09
N VAL A 26 -6.06 -4.15 -16.67
CA VAL A 26 -6.22 -4.51 -18.08
C VAL A 26 -6.60 -5.98 -18.17
N ARG A 27 -7.76 -6.28 -18.78
CA ARG A 27 -8.23 -7.66 -18.97
C ARG A 27 -8.25 -8.01 -20.43
N GLU A 28 -7.71 -9.17 -20.76
CA GLU A 28 -7.71 -9.70 -22.12
C GLU A 28 -9.14 -9.89 -22.64
N GLY A 29 -9.36 -9.52 -23.90
CA GLY A 29 -10.67 -9.61 -24.57
C GLY A 29 -11.75 -8.68 -24.00
N GLY A 30 -11.38 -7.76 -23.11
CA GLY A 30 -12.30 -6.87 -22.42
C GLY A 30 -12.22 -5.41 -22.86
N VAL A 31 -13.03 -4.58 -22.20
CA VAL A 31 -13.02 -3.11 -22.31
C VAL A 31 -12.32 -2.54 -21.10
N VAL A 32 -11.35 -1.66 -21.31
CA VAL A 32 -10.68 -0.89 -20.28
C VAL A 32 -11.29 0.52 -20.21
N ILE A 33 -11.79 0.90 -19.05
CA ILE A 33 -12.13 2.30 -18.76
C ILE A 33 -10.87 2.96 -18.22
N ASP A 34 -10.20 3.76 -19.06
CA ASP A 34 -9.03 4.53 -18.66
C ASP A 34 -9.46 5.86 -18.05
N LEU A 35 -9.20 6.02 -16.75
CA LEU A 35 -9.50 7.23 -16.00
C LEU A 35 -8.33 8.22 -15.99
N SER A 36 -7.19 7.92 -16.59
CA SER A 36 -6.01 8.80 -16.55
C SER A 36 -6.29 10.24 -17.00
N PRO A 37 -7.22 10.53 -17.95
CA PRO A 37 -7.58 11.90 -18.28
C PRO A 37 -8.43 12.60 -17.20
N MET A 38 -8.98 11.88 -16.22
CA MET A 38 -9.76 12.42 -15.11
C MET A 38 -8.87 12.67 -13.89
N ASN A 39 -7.78 13.40 -14.06
CA ASN A 39 -6.75 13.61 -13.04
C ASN A 39 -6.84 14.94 -12.29
N ARG A 40 -7.91 15.68 -12.48
CA ARG A 40 -8.10 16.96 -11.79
C ARG A 40 -8.20 16.77 -10.28
N VAL A 41 -7.50 17.61 -9.51
CA VAL A 41 -7.61 17.72 -8.07
C VAL A 41 -8.04 19.14 -7.72
N ALA A 42 -9.05 19.27 -6.85
CA ALA A 42 -9.53 20.55 -6.33
C ALA A 42 -9.62 20.47 -4.79
N VAL A 43 -9.08 21.47 -4.10
CA VAL A 43 -9.11 21.55 -2.63
C VAL A 43 -10.19 22.53 -2.20
N SER A 44 -11.03 22.10 -1.25
CA SER A 44 -12.09 22.92 -0.64
C SER A 44 -12.10 22.70 0.87
N GLY A 45 -11.64 23.68 1.63
CA GLY A 45 -11.47 23.53 3.08
C GLY A 45 -10.44 22.45 3.40
N ASP A 46 -10.86 21.43 4.17
CA ASP A 46 -10.05 20.28 4.55
C ASP A 46 -10.32 19.01 3.71
N VAL A 47 -10.91 19.18 2.51
CA VAL A 47 -11.23 18.10 1.61
C VAL A 47 -10.63 18.32 0.22
N ALA A 48 -9.96 17.29 -0.31
CA ALA A 48 -9.57 17.23 -1.71
C ALA A 48 -10.61 16.44 -2.52
N HIS A 49 -11.10 17.02 -3.59
CA HIS A 49 -11.90 16.37 -4.63
C HIS A 49 -10.95 15.84 -5.70
N VAL A 50 -10.83 14.54 -5.78
CA VAL A 50 -9.78 13.84 -6.53
C VAL A 50 -10.39 13.04 -7.65
N GLY A 51 -10.11 13.40 -8.89
CA GLY A 51 -10.52 12.63 -10.05
C GLY A 51 -9.96 11.19 -10.02
N GLY A 52 -10.74 10.23 -10.53
CA GLY A 52 -10.43 8.81 -10.45
C GLY A 52 -9.10 8.37 -11.10
N GLY A 53 -8.52 9.22 -11.96
CA GLY A 53 -7.22 9.01 -12.61
C GLY A 53 -6.05 9.78 -12.02
N ALA A 54 -6.27 10.59 -10.96
CA ALA A 54 -5.21 11.35 -10.32
C ALA A 54 -4.23 10.41 -9.59
N THR A 55 -2.95 10.76 -9.62
CA THR A 55 -1.88 10.06 -8.90
C THR A 55 -1.72 10.58 -7.47
N SER A 56 -1.00 9.84 -6.63
CA SER A 56 -0.64 10.26 -5.28
C SER A 56 0.13 11.57 -5.29
N LEU A 57 1.01 11.78 -6.29
CA LEU A 57 1.78 13.01 -6.43
C LEU A 57 0.87 14.19 -6.79
N ASP A 58 -0.05 14.04 -7.76
CA ASP A 58 -1.02 15.08 -8.14
C ASP A 58 -1.80 15.59 -6.92
N VAL A 59 -2.27 14.64 -6.09
CA VAL A 59 -3.05 14.99 -4.89
C VAL A 59 -2.18 15.64 -3.82
N MET A 60 -0.96 15.14 -3.61
CA MET A 60 -0.04 15.73 -2.64
C MET A 60 0.38 17.15 -3.04
N GLU A 61 0.66 17.40 -4.31
CA GLU A 61 1.02 18.74 -4.82
C GLU A 61 -0.13 19.74 -4.64
N ALA A 62 -1.35 19.32 -4.95
CA ALA A 62 -2.55 20.14 -4.74
C ALA A 62 -2.78 20.45 -3.26
N ALA A 63 -2.60 19.46 -2.36
CA ALA A 63 -2.71 19.63 -0.93
C ALA A 63 -1.64 20.60 -0.39
N VAL A 64 -0.39 20.43 -0.78
CA VAL A 64 0.75 21.29 -0.38
C VAL A 64 0.53 22.73 -0.85
N THR A 65 0.02 22.93 -2.06
CA THR A 65 -0.33 24.27 -2.57
C THR A 65 -1.39 24.96 -1.70
N ALA A 66 -2.29 24.17 -1.07
CA ALA A 66 -3.30 24.66 -0.12
C ALA A 66 -2.77 24.74 1.32
N GLY A 67 -1.47 24.52 1.57
CA GLY A 67 -0.88 24.51 2.91
C GLY A 67 -1.25 23.29 3.75
N GLN A 68 -1.61 22.18 3.10
CA GLN A 68 -2.10 20.94 3.72
C GLN A 68 -1.34 19.73 3.20
N THR A 69 -1.63 18.55 3.74
CA THR A 69 -1.10 17.26 3.27
C THR A 69 -2.23 16.22 3.16
N VAL A 70 -1.97 15.16 2.43
CA VAL A 70 -2.87 14.02 2.26
C VAL A 70 -2.15 12.72 2.62
N VAL A 71 -2.89 11.73 3.11
CA VAL A 71 -2.33 10.39 3.33
C VAL A 71 -2.28 9.65 2.00
N THR A 72 -1.08 9.26 1.58
CA THR A 72 -0.82 8.51 0.34
C THR A 72 -0.12 7.19 0.63
N GLY A 73 0.23 6.44 -0.42
CA GLY A 73 1.27 5.41 -0.38
C GLY A 73 2.68 6.01 -0.37
N THR A 74 3.64 5.19 -0.75
CA THR A 74 5.08 5.58 -0.79
C THR A 74 5.53 6.09 -2.15
N SER A 75 4.83 5.77 -3.24
CA SER A 75 5.17 6.13 -4.63
C SER A 75 4.22 7.18 -5.19
N GLY A 76 4.75 8.17 -5.87
CA GLY A 76 4.00 9.30 -6.43
C GLY A 76 3.18 8.94 -7.66
N SER A 77 3.64 8.03 -8.48
CA SER A 77 2.99 7.59 -9.72
C SER A 77 1.79 6.66 -9.51
N VAL A 78 1.60 6.13 -8.30
CA VAL A 78 0.46 5.27 -7.97
C VAL A 78 -0.85 6.04 -8.05
N GLY A 79 -1.85 5.48 -8.75
CA GLY A 79 -3.21 6.05 -8.83
C GLY A 79 -3.86 6.12 -7.46
N MET A 80 -4.22 7.33 -7.04
CA MET A 80 -4.74 7.59 -5.69
C MET A 80 -6.04 6.84 -5.40
N ALA A 81 -6.94 6.75 -6.39
CA ALA A 81 -8.20 6.03 -6.22
C ALA A 81 -7.96 4.54 -5.96
N GLY A 82 -7.16 3.86 -6.81
CA GLY A 82 -6.86 2.44 -6.63
C GLY A 82 -6.19 2.14 -5.29
N LEU A 83 -5.22 2.98 -4.90
CA LEU A 83 -4.54 2.88 -3.61
C LEU A 83 -5.51 2.98 -2.43
N ALA A 84 -6.28 4.06 -2.38
CA ALA A 84 -7.16 4.36 -1.25
C ALA A 84 -8.31 3.36 -1.14
N LEU A 85 -8.87 2.88 -2.25
CA LEU A 85 -9.97 1.92 -2.22
C LEU A 85 -9.61 0.58 -1.57
N GLY A 86 -8.35 0.15 -1.63
CA GLY A 86 -7.92 -1.13 -1.05
C GLY A 86 -7.07 -1.02 0.22
N GLY A 87 -6.87 0.20 0.76
CA GLY A 87 -6.09 0.43 1.98
C GLY A 87 -5.17 1.65 1.86
N GLY A 88 -3.95 1.47 1.38
CA GLY A 88 -2.95 2.53 1.19
C GLY A 88 -2.02 2.71 2.38
N TYR A 89 -0.96 1.91 2.43
CA TYR A 89 0.15 2.05 3.37
C TYR A 89 1.09 3.16 2.92
N GLY A 90 1.52 4.01 3.85
CA GLY A 90 2.42 5.11 3.54
C GLY A 90 3.11 5.72 4.74
N PRO A 91 3.89 6.78 4.53
CA PRO A 91 4.76 7.35 5.57
C PRO A 91 4.01 8.04 6.72
N GLN A 92 2.70 8.26 6.60
CA GLN A 92 1.86 8.85 7.65
C GLN A 92 0.97 7.79 8.36
N LEU A 93 1.27 6.51 8.17
CA LEU A 93 0.44 5.39 8.65
C LEU A 93 0.15 5.48 10.15
N GLY A 94 1.19 5.66 10.98
CA GLY A 94 1.05 5.75 12.44
C GLY A 94 0.25 6.97 12.89
N SER A 95 0.54 8.14 12.34
CA SER A 95 -0.05 9.42 12.75
C SER A 95 -1.44 9.70 12.18
N ALA A 96 -1.78 9.10 11.02
CA ALA A 96 -2.98 9.44 10.26
C ALA A 96 -3.84 8.25 9.84
N GLY A 97 -3.31 7.02 9.88
CA GLY A 97 -3.97 5.82 9.40
C GLY A 97 -3.69 5.53 7.92
N LEU A 98 -4.50 4.69 7.33
CA LEU A 98 -4.44 4.33 5.92
C LEU A 98 -5.04 5.43 5.02
N ALA A 99 -4.71 5.42 3.72
CA ALA A 99 -5.35 6.29 2.75
C ALA A 99 -6.87 6.04 2.66
N CYS A 100 -7.34 4.81 2.81
CA CYS A 100 -8.76 4.48 2.84
C CYS A 100 -9.51 5.14 4.01
N ASP A 101 -8.84 5.37 5.14
CA ASP A 101 -9.42 5.99 6.32
C ASP A 101 -9.70 7.50 6.10
N GLN A 102 -9.13 8.08 5.04
CA GLN A 102 -9.33 9.48 4.65
C GLN A 102 -10.50 9.68 3.68
N ILE A 103 -11.10 8.61 3.14
CA ILE A 103 -12.24 8.72 2.21
C ILE A 103 -13.46 9.23 2.98
N VAL A 104 -13.94 10.43 2.64
CA VAL A 104 -15.13 11.06 3.23
C VAL A 104 -16.30 11.16 2.26
N GLY A 105 -16.08 10.88 0.97
CA GLY A 105 -17.10 10.85 -0.08
C GLY A 105 -16.59 10.24 -1.37
N ALA A 106 -17.49 9.88 -2.28
CA ALA A 106 -17.15 9.41 -3.63
C ALA A 106 -18.31 9.60 -4.59
N GLN A 107 -17.99 9.82 -5.89
CA GLN A 107 -18.90 9.66 -7.01
C GLN A 107 -18.60 8.33 -7.70
N VAL A 108 -19.64 7.53 -7.91
CA VAL A 108 -19.50 6.15 -8.41
C VAL A 108 -20.47 5.90 -9.54
N VAL A 109 -19.98 5.35 -10.66
CA VAL A 109 -20.82 4.83 -11.75
C VAL A 109 -21.05 3.34 -11.51
N LEU A 110 -22.29 2.94 -11.31
CA LEU A 110 -22.72 1.57 -11.04
C LEU A 110 -22.82 0.72 -12.33
N ALA A 111 -23.10 -0.58 -12.18
CA ALA A 111 -23.16 -1.53 -13.28
C ALA A 111 -24.29 -1.20 -14.30
N ASP A 112 -25.39 -0.61 -13.84
CA ASP A 112 -26.47 -0.12 -14.70
C ASP A 112 -26.17 1.20 -15.44
N GLY A 113 -24.97 1.78 -15.18
CA GLY A 113 -24.52 3.05 -15.74
C GLY A 113 -25.07 4.29 -15.03
N SER A 114 -25.81 4.15 -13.93
CA SER A 114 -26.23 5.28 -13.09
C SER A 114 -25.04 5.83 -12.32
N THR A 115 -25.05 7.15 -12.06
CA THR A 115 -24.05 7.79 -11.22
C THR A 115 -24.67 8.10 -9.86
N VAL A 116 -24.00 7.72 -8.80
CA VAL A 116 -24.45 7.95 -7.43
C VAL A 116 -23.38 8.64 -6.60
N THR A 117 -23.81 9.52 -5.70
CA THR A 117 -22.99 9.92 -4.55
C THR A 117 -23.04 8.75 -3.56
N ALA A 118 -21.89 8.21 -3.21
CA ALA A 118 -21.81 6.99 -2.40
C ALA A 118 -22.47 7.19 -1.02
N PRO A 119 -23.54 6.44 -0.70
CA PRO A 119 -24.12 6.43 0.65
C PRO A 119 -23.18 5.72 1.65
N ASP A 120 -23.46 5.82 2.94
CA ASP A 120 -22.57 5.37 4.02
C ASP A 120 -22.16 3.89 3.93
N ASP A 121 -23.06 3.00 3.54
CA ASP A 121 -22.78 1.59 3.37
C ASP A 121 -21.85 1.31 2.18
N LEU A 122 -21.99 2.05 1.08
CA LEU A 122 -21.07 1.99 -0.04
C LEU A 122 -19.72 2.62 0.31
N LEU A 123 -19.70 3.78 1.00
CA LEU A 123 -18.46 4.39 1.47
C LEU A 123 -17.67 3.47 2.39
N ARG A 124 -18.37 2.75 3.30
CA ARG A 124 -17.74 1.74 4.14
C ARG A 124 -17.09 0.63 3.31
N ALA A 125 -17.79 0.12 2.29
CA ALA A 125 -17.27 -0.91 1.40
C ALA A 125 -16.07 -0.40 0.57
N LEU A 126 -16.10 0.85 0.09
CA LEU A 126 -15.02 1.49 -0.65
C LEU A 126 -13.76 1.71 0.20
N ARG A 127 -13.90 1.81 1.54
CA ARG A 127 -12.75 1.91 2.46
C ARG A 127 -12.15 0.53 2.73
N GLY A 128 -11.42 -0.03 1.78
CA GLY A 128 -10.70 -1.30 1.90
C GLY A 128 -11.25 -2.44 1.03
N GLY A 129 -12.47 -2.33 0.47
CA GLY A 129 -13.05 -3.35 -0.40
C GLY A 129 -12.65 -3.22 -1.88
N GLY A 130 -11.86 -2.23 -2.24
CA GLY A 130 -11.38 -2.03 -3.61
C GLY A 130 -12.42 -1.51 -4.58
N GLY A 131 -12.09 -1.55 -5.87
CA GLY A 131 -12.95 -1.15 -6.98
C GLY A 131 -14.01 -2.19 -7.38
N ASN A 132 -14.60 -2.89 -6.42
CA ASN A 132 -15.51 -4.01 -6.66
C ASN A 132 -16.99 -3.61 -6.81
N PHE A 133 -17.34 -2.33 -6.67
CA PHE A 133 -18.71 -1.86 -6.55
C PHE A 133 -19.14 -0.92 -7.68
N GLY A 134 -18.19 -0.41 -8.44
CA GLY A 134 -18.42 0.56 -9.51
C GLY A 134 -17.14 1.26 -9.95
N VAL A 135 -17.27 2.14 -10.94
CA VAL A 135 -16.19 3.03 -11.38
C VAL A 135 -16.22 4.28 -10.50
N VAL A 136 -15.22 4.45 -9.65
CA VAL A 136 -15.06 5.66 -8.85
C VAL A 136 -14.48 6.76 -9.73
N THR A 137 -15.31 7.73 -10.10
CA THR A 137 -14.91 8.85 -10.95
C THR A 137 -14.35 10.03 -10.17
N GLU A 138 -14.72 10.15 -8.89
CA GLU A 138 -14.19 11.14 -7.97
C GLU A 138 -14.14 10.59 -6.55
N LEU A 139 -13.03 10.81 -5.82
CA LEU A 139 -12.90 10.60 -4.37
C LEU A 139 -12.84 11.93 -3.64
N HIS A 140 -13.45 11.99 -2.47
CA HIS A 140 -13.28 13.07 -1.52
C HIS A 140 -12.38 12.58 -0.38
N LEU A 141 -11.21 13.19 -0.25
CA LEU A 141 -10.19 12.79 0.72
C LEU A 141 -10.00 13.89 1.76
N ARG A 142 -10.03 13.52 3.03
CA ARG A 142 -9.71 14.44 4.12
C ARG A 142 -8.25 14.83 4.06
N LEU A 143 -7.98 16.12 4.09
CA LEU A 143 -6.67 16.72 4.23
C LEU A 143 -6.31 16.97 5.69
N ARG A 144 -5.04 17.19 5.95
CA ARG A 144 -4.49 17.46 7.28
C ARG A 144 -3.60 18.70 7.22
N PRO A 145 -3.39 19.39 8.34
CA PRO A 145 -2.45 20.50 8.36
C PRO A 145 -1.09 20.05 7.83
N PHE A 146 -0.48 20.89 7.01
CA PHE A 146 0.85 20.60 6.45
C PHE A 146 1.87 20.46 7.57
N ALA A 147 2.66 19.39 7.51
CA ALA A 147 3.82 19.17 8.36
C ALA A 147 5.01 18.81 7.48
N THR A 148 6.13 19.47 7.72
CA THR A 148 7.41 19.05 7.13
C THR A 148 7.81 17.74 7.80
N ALA A 149 8.11 16.71 7.01
CA ALA A 149 8.61 15.45 7.54
C ALA A 149 10.12 15.48 7.67
N LEU A 150 10.64 14.96 8.78
CA LEU A 150 12.05 14.60 8.88
C LEU A 150 12.16 13.17 8.33
N THR A 151 12.78 13.01 7.16
CA THR A 151 12.74 11.74 6.42
C THR A 151 13.99 11.55 5.56
N GLY A 152 14.26 10.31 5.17
CA GLY A 152 15.39 9.96 4.32
C GLY A 152 15.79 8.50 4.49
N ALA A 153 17.00 8.16 4.06
CA ALA A 153 17.51 6.80 4.08
C ALA A 153 18.73 6.66 5.00
N ILE A 154 18.74 5.58 5.78
CA ILE A 154 19.88 5.14 6.57
C ILE A 154 20.22 3.73 6.07
N LEU A 155 21.40 3.56 5.49
CA LEU A 155 21.86 2.31 4.90
C LEU A 155 22.91 1.65 5.79
N PHE A 156 22.73 0.36 6.06
CA PHE A 156 23.67 -0.46 6.82
C PHE A 156 24.23 -1.58 5.94
N PRO A 157 25.49 -2.03 6.18
CA PRO A 157 26.04 -3.20 5.51
C PRO A 157 25.13 -4.42 5.73
N TRP A 158 24.94 -5.24 4.71
CA TRP A 158 24.14 -6.47 4.85
C TRP A 158 24.64 -7.40 5.97
N ALA A 159 25.93 -7.41 6.24
CA ALA A 159 26.53 -8.16 7.35
C ALA A 159 25.94 -7.79 8.73
N GLN A 160 25.30 -6.63 8.86
CA GLN A 160 24.63 -6.17 10.08
C GLN A 160 23.09 -6.39 10.04
N ALA A 161 22.55 -7.09 9.03
CA ALA A 161 21.10 -7.26 8.86
C ALA A 161 20.44 -7.88 10.11
N HIS A 162 21.02 -8.92 10.68
CA HIS A 162 20.54 -9.49 11.95
C HIS A 162 20.49 -8.45 13.07
N GLN A 163 21.57 -7.70 13.26
CA GLN A 163 21.68 -6.69 14.30
C GLN A 163 20.61 -5.59 14.12
N VAL A 164 20.47 -5.06 12.90
CA VAL A 164 19.52 -3.99 12.58
C VAL A 164 18.07 -4.45 12.80
N LEU A 165 17.71 -5.65 12.33
CA LEU A 165 16.37 -6.21 12.50
C LEU A 165 16.04 -6.50 13.96
N HIS A 166 17.00 -7.02 14.76
CA HIS A 166 16.83 -7.20 16.20
C HIS A 166 16.66 -5.87 16.94
N ALA A 167 17.47 -4.85 16.59
CA ALA A 167 17.36 -3.53 17.18
C ALA A 167 16.01 -2.89 16.87
N TRP A 168 15.53 -3.01 15.62
CA TRP A 168 14.19 -2.55 15.25
C TRP A 168 13.10 -3.29 16.03
N ALA A 169 13.19 -4.63 16.10
CA ALA A 169 12.24 -5.44 16.87
C ALA A 169 12.10 -4.99 18.32
N SER A 170 13.21 -4.58 18.94
CA SER A 170 13.24 -4.18 20.36
C SER A 170 12.52 -2.86 20.65
N VAL A 171 12.29 -2.00 19.63
CA VAL A 171 11.66 -0.68 19.81
C VAL A 171 10.23 -0.60 19.24
N LEU A 172 9.75 -1.64 18.55
CA LEU A 172 8.44 -1.61 17.88
C LEU A 172 7.27 -1.24 18.79
N ALA A 173 7.29 -1.70 20.04
CA ALA A 173 6.22 -1.41 21.00
C ALA A 173 6.22 0.04 21.49
N ASP A 174 7.36 0.72 21.43
CA ASP A 174 7.56 2.07 21.95
C ASP A 174 7.55 3.17 20.87
N VAL A 175 7.40 2.76 19.58
CA VAL A 175 7.36 3.69 18.46
C VAL A 175 6.14 4.60 18.58
N PRO A 176 6.31 5.94 18.63
CA PRO A 176 5.19 6.87 18.68
C PRO A 176 4.43 6.94 17.35
N ASP A 177 3.16 7.37 17.42
CA ASP A 177 2.28 7.46 16.24
C ASP A 177 2.88 8.35 15.12
N GLU A 178 3.73 9.32 15.47
CA GLU A 178 4.38 10.27 14.55
C GLU A 178 5.54 9.67 13.75
N LEU A 179 6.08 8.52 14.16
CA LEU A 179 7.20 7.86 13.48
C LEU A 179 6.72 6.69 12.63
N ALA A 180 6.96 6.73 11.35
CA ALA A 180 6.95 5.54 10.48
C ALA A 180 8.39 5.15 10.15
N VAL A 181 8.73 3.87 10.26
CA VAL A 181 10.01 3.35 9.77
C VAL A 181 9.74 2.20 8.82
N GLN A 182 10.18 2.38 7.58
CA GLN A 182 10.19 1.32 6.60
C GLN A 182 11.57 0.67 6.61
N VAL A 183 11.63 -0.65 6.78
CA VAL A 183 12.91 -1.39 6.80
C VAL A 183 12.88 -2.47 5.74
N GLY A 184 13.97 -2.59 4.98
CA GLY A 184 14.04 -3.60 3.93
C GLY A 184 15.43 -3.83 3.37
N SER A 185 15.57 -4.85 2.55
CA SER A 185 16.78 -5.13 1.79
C SER A 185 16.72 -4.44 0.43
N LEU A 186 17.84 -3.94 -0.05
CA LEU A 186 17.98 -3.46 -1.42
C LEU A 186 19.41 -3.64 -1.92
N THR A 187 19.62 -3.47 -3.22
CA THR A 187 20.96 -3.43 -3.82
C THR A 187 21.49 -2.01 -3.73
N GLY A 188 22.63 -1.84 -3.08
CA GLY A 188 23.30 -0.56 -2.95
C GLY A 188 23.92 -0.06 -4.27
N PRO A 189 24.43 1.18 -4.29
CA PRO A 189 25.02 1.78 -5.50
C PRO A 189 26.23 1.02 -6.08
N ASP A 190 26.95 0.30 -5.23
CA ASP A 190 28.10 -0.54 -5.58
C ASP A 190 27.73 -1.98 -5.99
N GLY A 191 26.43 -2.28 -6.06
CA GLY A 191 25.90 -3.61 -6.35
C GLY A 191 25.85 -4.53 -5.14
N ALA A 192 26.39 -4.13 -3.99
CA ALA A 192 26.30 -4.93 -2.77
C ALA A 192 24.89 -4.84 -2.15
N ARG A 193 24.46 -5.90 -1.47
CA ARG A 193 23.23 -5.90 -0.71
C ARG A 193 23.41 -5.06 0.57
N VAL A 194 22.40 -4.26 0.88
CA VAL A 194 22.32 -3.46 2.09
C VAL A 194 20.98 -3.67 2.77
N ILE A 195 20.89 -3.36 4.06
CA ILE A 195 19.63 -3.17 4.75
C ILE A 195 19.40 -1.68 4.93
N ALA A 196 18.24 -1.21 4.53
CA ALA A 196 17.84 0.19 4.60
C ALA A 196 16.80 0.38 5.69
N ALA A 197 16.90 1.45 6.43
CA ALA A 197 15.85 1.97 7.29
C ALA A 197 15.49 3.39 6.81
N ASN A 198 14.22 3.60 6.51
CA ASN A 198 13.70 4.87 6.01
C ASN A 198 12.75 5.47 7.06
N PRO A 199 13.26 6.22 8.05
CA PRO A 199 12.40 6.90 9.01
C PRO A 199 11.66 8.05 8.35
N THR A 200 10.40 8.23 8.74
CA THR A 200 9.61 9.43 8.44
C THR A 200 8.93 9.88 9.72
N TRP A 201 9.32 11.05 10.19
CA TRP A 201 8.77 11.68 11.38
C TRP A 201 7.89 12.86 11.01
N VAL A 202 6.65 12.85 11.52
CA VAL A 202 5.64 13.91 11.31
C VAL A 202 5.24 14.49 12.67
N GLY A 203 6.11 15.31 13.22
CA GLY A 203 5.93 15.91 14.56
C GLY A 203 6.99 16.95 14.88
N PRO A 204 7.13 17.37 16.14
CA PRO A 204 8.13 18.36 16.55
C PRO A 204 9.56 17.88 16.21
N ALA A 205 10.36 18.75 15.60
CA ALA A 205 11.69 18.40 15.08
C ALA A 205 12.69 17.89 16.16
N PRO A 206 12.70 18.36 17.42
CA PRO A 206 13.62 17.82 18.43
C PRO A 206 13.40 16.33 18.71
N GLU A 207 12.14 15.90 18.82
CA GLU A 207 11.75 14.50 19.04
C GLU A 207 12.07 13.65 17.82
N GLY A 208 11.82 14.16 16.61
CA GLY A 208 12.21 13.49 15.36
C GLY A 208 13.70 13.24 15.28
N ARG A 209 14.53 14.21 15.63
CA ARG A 209 15.99 14.04 15.68
C ARG A 209 16.44 13.01 16.73
N HIS A 210 15.70 12.87 17.85
CA HIS A 210 15.95 11.79 18.80
C HIS A 210 15.72 10.43 18.14
N TRP A 211 14.58 10.23 17.48
CA TRP A 211 14.25 8.97 16.85
C TRP A 211 15.16 8.64 15.65
N VAL A 212 15.60 9.62 14.89
CA VAL A 212 16.62 9.40 13.85
C VAL A 212 17.90 8.83 14.46
N ARG A 213 18.38 9.38 15.59
CA ARG A 213 19.56 8.83 16.29
C ARG A 213 19.32 7.42 16.83
N VAL A 214 18.11 7.09 17.28
CA VAL A 214 17.75 5.72 17.68
C VAL A 214 17.89 4.77 16.48
N VAL A 215 17.38 5.15 15.30
CA VAL A 215 17.50 4.34 14.07
C VAL A 215 18.97 4.22 13.63
N GLU A 216 19.73 5.31 13.65
CA GLU A 216 21.17 5.29 13.35
C GLU A 216 21.95 4.36 14.28
N GLY A 217 21.52 4.25 15.54
CA GLY A 217 22.13 3.37 16.55
C GLY A 217 21.82 1.88 16.39
N TRP A 218 21.01 1.46 15.42
CA TRP A 218 20.74 0.04 15.16
C TRP A 218 21.96 -0.72 14.62
N GLY A 219 22.92 0.02 14.06
CA GLY A 219 24.18 -0.52 13.55
C GLY A 219 25.20 0.59 13.32
N THR A 220 26.15 0.33 12.43
CA THR A 220 27.09 1.31 11.92
C THR A 220 26.69 1.68 10.48
N PRO A 221 26.03 2.83 10.25
CA PRO A 221 25.56 3.19 8.94
C PRO A 221 26.70 3.40 7.93
N LEU A 222 26.48 2.93 6.69
CA LEU A 222 27.29 3.33 5.53
C LEU A 222 26.91 4.74 5.08
N VAL A 223 25.60 5.05 5.17
CA VAL A 223 25.01 6.31 4.75
C VAL A 223 23.89 6.67 5.74
N SER A 224 23.80 7.92 6.13
CA SER A 224 22.65 8.51 6.80
C SER A 224 22.31 9.83 6.13
N GLN A 225 21.21 9.85 5.39
CA GLN A 225 20.73 11.02 4.64
C GLN A 225 19.29 11.31 5.08
N VAL A 226 19.14 11.84 6.29
CA VAL A 226 17.85 12.24 6.84
C VAL A 226 17.79 13.76 6.95
N ALA A 227 16.80 14.37 6.31
CA ALA A 227 16.60 15.80 6.25
C ALA A 227 15.13 16.19 6.40
N SER A 228 14.88 17.46 6.66
CA SER A 228 13.53 18.02 6.62
C SER A 228 13.13 18.23 5.16
N LEU A 229 12.27 17.37 4.64
CA LEU A 229 11.86 17.35 3.24
C LEU A 229 10.32 17.46 3.12
N PRO A 230 9.84 18.08 2.02
CA PRO A 230 8.45 17.93 1.62
C PRO A 230 8.13 16.46 1.31
N LEU A 231 6.96 15.95 1.66
CA LEU A 231 6.55 14.58 1.34
C LEU A 231 6.47 14.32 -0.18
N THR A 232 6.32 15.34 -1.00
CA THR A 232 6.40 15.23 -2.48
C THR A 232 7.76 14.71 -2.95
N GLU A 233 8.85 15.08 -2.27
CA GLU A 233 10.21 14.61 -2.62
C GLU A 233 10.39 13.12 -2.32
N THR A 234 9.82 12.63 -1.22
CA THR A 234 9.87 11.20 -0.87
C THR A 234 9.09 10.35 -1.88
N LEU A 235 7.94 10.85 -2.35
CA LEU A 235 7.13 10.17 -3.36
C LEU A 235 7.90 10.04 -4.68
N ARG A 236 8.58 11.12 -5.14
CA ARG A 236 9.39 11.09 -6.36
C ARG A 236 10.59 10.15 -6.25
N ALA A 237 11.30 10.19 -5.10
CA ALA A 237 12.45 9.32 -4.87
C ALA A 237 12.08 7.83 -4.91
N THR A 238 10.90 7.47 -4.43
CA THR A 238 10.42 6.08 -4.50
C THR A 238 10.07 5.67 -5.93
N ASP A 239 9.53 6.56 -6.75
CA ASP A 239 9.23 6.27 -8.17
C ASP A 239 10.48 5.85 -8.96
N GLU A 240 11.65 6.40 -8.62
CA GLU A 240 12.92 6.05 -9.26
C GLU A 240 13.35 4.59 -8.98
N LEU A 241 12.88 3.99 -7.89
CA LEU A 241 13.15 2.59 -7.54
C LEU A 241 12.30 1.60 -8.35
N PHE A 242 11.19 2.07 -8.94
CA PHE A 242 10.24 1.25 -9.69
C PHE A 242 10.06 1.76 -11.13
N PRO A 243 11.12 1.73 -11.95
CA PRO A 243 11.07 2.31 -13.30
C PRO A 243 10.16 1.50 -14.23
N ALA A 244 9.39 2.21 -15.07
CA ALA A 244 8.58 1.63 -16.14
C ALA A 244 9.47 1.31 -17.37
N ASP A 245 10.43 0.41 -17.22
CA ASP A 245 11.47 0.11 -18.19
C ASP A 245 11.30 -1.23 -18.93
N GLY A 246 10.08 -1.81 -18.85
CA GLY A 246 9.73 -3.05 -19.54
C GLY A 246 10.12 -4.33 -18.78
N ARG A 247 10.58 -4.24 -17.53
CA ARG A 247 10.75 -5.43 -16.68
C ARG A 247 9.41 -5.92 -16.15
N SER A 248 9.34 -7.21 -15.87
CA SER A 248 8.24 -7.82 -15.15
C SER A 248 8.44 -7.65 -13.64
N TRP A 249 7.33 -7.51 -12.92
CA TRP A 249 7.32 -7.36 -11.48
C TRP A 249 6.38 -8.38 -10.84
N HIS A 250 6.74 -8.85 -9.66
CA HIS A 250 5.87 -9.68 -8.83
C HIS A 250 6.02 -9.27 -7.37
N LEU A 251 4.90 -9.20 -6.67
CA LEU A 251 4.82 -8.79 -5.28
C LEU A 251 3.95 -9.77 -4.50
N ARG A 252 4.47 -10.25 -3.36
CA ARG A 252 3.72 -10.99 -2.35
C ARG A 252 3.80 -10.27 -1.02
N THR A 253 2.81 -10.50 -0.16
CA THR A 253 2.82 -9.94 1.19
C THR A 253 2.57 -10.99 2.27
N ARG A 254 3.05 -10.69 3.48
CA ARG A 254 2.69 -11.36 4.73
C ARG A 254 2.57 -10.31 5.84
N ASN A 255 1.61 -10.48 6.73
CA ASN A 255 1.45 -9.62 7.89
C ASN A 255 2.07 -10.31 9.11
N LEU A 256 3.23 -9.87 9.54
CA LEU A 256 3.99 -10.48 10.64
C LEU A 256 3.64 -9.78 11.96
N PRO A 257 3.11 -10.49 12.97
CA PRO A 257 2.78 -9.86 14.26
C PRO A 257 4.02 -9.42 15.04
N ALA A 258 5.20 -10.02 14.77
CA ALA A 258 6.46 -9.70 15.42
C ALA A 258 7.65 -10.12 14.55
N LEU A 259 8.81 -9.52 14.80
CA LEU A 259 10.11 -9.97 14.33
C LEU A 259 10.75 -10.87 15.39
N THR A 260 10.35 -12.15 15.39
CA THR A 260 11.00 -13.14 16.26
C THR A 260 12.42 -13.49 15.73
N PRO A 261 13.31 -14.07 16.55
CA PRO A 261 14.61 -14.52 16.06
C PRO A 261 14.53 -15.45 14.84
N GLU A 262 13.51 -16.33 14.79
CA GLU A 262 13.27 -17.23 13.66
C GLU A 262 12.89 -16.45 12.41
N VAL A 263 11.96 -15.49 12.50
CA VAL A 263 11.53 -14.64 11.37
C VAL A 263 12.73 -13.82 10.86
N ILE A 264 13.53 -13.24 11.75
CA ILE A 264 14.74 -12.51 11.37
C ILE A 264 15.72 -13.44 10.66
N GLY A 265 15.92 -14.66 11.15
CA GLY A 265 16.77 -15.67 10.50
C GLY A 265 16.34 -15.96 9.07
N LEU A 266 15.03 -16.24 8.86
CA LEU A 266 14.46 -16.49 7.52
C LEU A 266 14.66 -15.30 6.58
N LEU A 267 14.42 -14.07 7.05
CA LEU A 267 14.59 -12.86 6.23
C LEU A 267 16.04 -12.63 5.82
N VAL A 268 16.99 -12.85 6.74
CA VAL A 268 18.43 -12.63 6.46
C VAL A 268 18.98 -13.74 5.54
N GLU A 269 18.59 -14.99 5.75
CA GLU A 269 18.97 -16.10 4.87
C GLU A 269 18.45 -15.90 3.45
N ALA A 270 17.14 -15.61 3.33
CA ALA A 270 16.52 -15.33 2.04
C ALA A 270 17.12 -14.08 1.37
N GLY A 271 17.41 -13.03 2.13
CA GLY A 271 18.08 -11.85 1.61
C GLY A 271 19.51 -12.14 1.12
N SER A 272 20.24 -13.03 1.78
CA SER A 272 21.60 -13.42 1.40
C SER A 272 21.64 -14.23 0.09
N SER A 273 20.58 -15.02 -0.19
CA SER A 273 20.44 -15.84 -1.41
C SER A 273 19.55 -15.21 -2.48
N ALA A 274 19.04 -14.00 -2.26
CA ALA A 274 18.10 -13.35 -3.17
C ALA A 274 18.71 -13.07 -4.54
N PRO A 275 18.01 -13.41 -5.64
CA PRO A 275 18.48 -13.12 -6.99
C PRO A 275 18.51 -11.60 -7.23
N PRO A 276 19.27 -11.12 -8.25
CA PRO A 276 19.26 -9.72 -8.65
C PRO A 276 17.84 -9.23 -8.94
N GLY A 277 17.43 -8.08 -8.39
CA GLY A 277 16.07 -7.56 -8.54
C GLY A 277 15.06 -8.12 -7.53
N ALA A 278 15.51 -8.98 -6.59
CA ALA A 278 14.69 -9.41 -5.45
C ALA A 278 15.06 -8.63 -4.19
N ALA A 279 14.02 -8.21 -3.47
CA ALA A 279 14.12 -7.44 -2.23
C ALA A 279 12.94 -7.75 -1.32
N PHE A 280 13.07 -7.45 -0.05
CA PHE A 280 11.94 -7.35 0.86
C PHE A 280 11.86 -5.97 1.49
N GLY A 281 10.65 -5.54 1.82
CA GLY A 281 10.37 -4.32 2.57
C GLY A 281 9.33 -4.59 3.64
N MET A 282 9.34 -3.83 4.72
CA MET A 282 8.37 -3.95 5.80
C MET A 282 7.87 -2.58 6.24
N HIS A 283 6.56 -2.48 6.42
CA HIS A 283 5.87 -1.32 6.98
C HIS A 283 5.33 -1.67 8.36
N HIS A 284 5.63 -0.84 9.36
CA HIS A 284 5.09 -1.02 10.71
C HIS A 284 3.66 -0.48 10.81
N PHE A 285 2.68 -1.38 10.90
CA PHE A 285 1.27 -1.05 11.06
C PHE A 285 0.93 -0.83 12.53
N HIS A 286 0.80 0.43 12.94
CA HIS A 286 0.59 0.85 14.32
C HIS A 286 -0.23 2.14 14.40
N GLY A 287 -0.37 2.68 15.57
CA GLY A 287 -0.94 4.01 15.81
C GLY A 287 -2.37 4.15 15.29
N ARG A 288 -2.64 5.22 14.54
CA ARG A 288 -3.96 5.52 13.98
C ARG A 288 -4.48 4.46 13.01
N ALA A 289 -3.60 3.73 12.31
CA ALA A 289 -4.01 2.68 11.40
C ALA A 289 -4.74 1.52 12.12
N THR A 290 -4.41 1.26 13.39
CA THR A 290 -5.09 0.25 14.22
C THR A 290 -6.41 0.74 14.81
N ARG A 291 -6.68 2.05 14.76
CA ARG A 291 -7.83 2.71 15.41
C ARG A 291 -8.55 3.65 14.44
N PRO A 292 -9.17 3.12 13.34
CA PRO A 292 -9.85 3.95 12.36
C PRO A 292 -11.03 4.69 12.99
N VAL A 293 -11.24 5.94 12.58
CA VAL A 293 -12.36 6.77 13.07
C VAL A 293 -13.65 6.49 12.30
N LEU A 294 -13.52 6.22 10.99
CA LEU A 294 -14.65 5.95 10.11
C LEU A 294 -14.83 4.44 9.91
N PRO A 295 -16.07 3.96 9.77
CA PRO A 295 -16.34 2.57 9.40
C PRO A 295 -15.63 2.19 8.09
N SER A 296 -14.97 1.03 8.09
CA SER A 296 -14.13 0.57 6.99
C SER A 296 -14.32 -0.93 6.77
N ALA A 297 -14.17 -1.38 5.54
CA ALA A 297 -14.11 -2.80 5.20
C ALA A 297 -12.68 -3.36 5.31
N PHE A 298 -11.67 -2.52 5.52
CA PHE A 298 -10.30 -2.98 5.74
C PHE A 298 -10.20 -3.74 7.06
N GLY A 299 -10.14 -5.08 7.00
CA GLY A 299 -10.35 -5.95 8.16
C GLY A 299 -9.12 -6.10 9.07
N GLN A 300 -7.90 -6.01 8.52
CA GLN A 300 -6.68 -6.22 9.32
C GLN A 300 -6.29 -4.94 10.07
N ARG A 301 -6.62 -4.89 11.36
CA ARG A 301 -6.34 -3.72 12.22
C ARG A 301 -5.45 -4.03 13.43
N ALA A 302 -5.06 -5.30 13.62
CA ALA A 302 -4.07 -5.64 14.65
C ALA A 302 -2.70 -5.03 14.30
N PRO A 303 -1.89 -4.59 15.28
CA PRO A 303 -0.51 -4.18 15.02
C PRO A 303 0.27 -5.30 14.34
N HIS A 304 1.04 -4.96 13.30
CA HIS A 304 1.85 -5.92 12.55
C HIS A 304 2.91 -5.22 11.71
N LEU A 305 3.79 -6.01 11.14
CA LEU A 305 4.68 -5.60 10.07
C LEU A 305 4.15 -6.16 8.76
N MET A 306 3.68 -5.31 7.85
CA MET A 306 3.31 -5.71 6.51
C MET A 306 4.59 -5.89 5.71
N LEU A 307 4.96 -7.15 5.49
CA LEU A 307 6.11 -7.55 4.69
C LEU A 307 5.73 -7.62 3.22
N GLU A 308 6.56 -7.03 2.39
CA GLU A 308 6.52 -7.11 0.92
C GLU A 308 7.72 -7.91 0.43
N LEU A 309 7.47 -8.90 -0.41
CA LEU A 309 8.47 -9.68 -1.14
C LEU A 309 8.40 -9.25 -2.60
N ILE A 310 9.33 -8.41 -3.02
CA ILE A 310 9.34 -7.76 -4.33
C ILE A 310 10.36 -8.45 -5.21
N THR A 311 9.97 -8.83 -6.42
CA THR A 311 10.89 -9.36 -7.43
C THR A 311 10.68 -8.69 -8.77
N SER A 312 11.77 -8.44 -9.48
CA SER A 312 11.73 -7.86 -10.83
C SER A 312 12.74 -8.52 -11.77
N TRP A 313 12.36 -8.72 -13.04
CA TRP A 313 13.22 -9.38 -14.05
C TRP A 313 12.86 -8.94 -15.47
N ARG A 314 13.77 -9.15 -16.41
CA ARG A 314 13.55 -8.93 -17.86
C ARG A 314 13.33 -10.23 -18.63
N GLU A 315 13.98 -11.30 -18.23
CA GLU A 315 13.82 -12.64 -18.78
C GLU A 315 12.97 -13.50 -17.86
N PRO A 316 12.23 -14.51 -18.37
CA PRO A 316 11.46 -15.41 -17.54
C PRO A 316 12.35 -16.01 -16.46
N ALA A 317 12.05 -15.73 -15.21
CA ALA A 317 12.90 -16.17 -14.13
C ALA A 317 12.09 -16.92 -13.08
N GLU A 318 12.01 -18.24 -13.24
CA GLU A 318 11.47 -19.15 -12.24
C GLU A 318 12.14 -18.96 -10.87
N SER A 319 13.44 -18.61 -10.86
CA SER A 319 14.18 -18.29 -9.64
C SER A 319 13.63 -17.10 -8.85
N HIS A 320 13.12 -16.06 -9.51
CA HIS A 320 12.53 -14.88 -8.86
C HIS A 320 11.19 -15.21 -8.20
N LEU A 321 10.33 -15.91 -8.94
CA LEU A 321 9.04 -16.38 -8.42
C LEU A 321 9.24 -17.45 -7.35
N GLY A 322 10.21 -18.36 -7.53
CA GLY A 322 10.60 -19.34 -6.54
C GLY A 322 11.02 -18.69 -5.22
N TRP A 323 11.94 -17.73 -5.28
CA TRP A 323 12.42 -17.03 -4.09
C TRP A 323 11.28 -16.40 -3.28
N SER A 324 10.38 -15.67 -3.93
CA SER A 324 9.26 -15.00 -3.24
C SER A 324 8.23 -15.99 -2.71
N ARG A 325 7.98 -17.10 -3.43
CA ARG A 325 7.11 -18.18 -2.98
C ARG A 325 7.68 -18.88 -1.75
N ASP A 326 8.92 -19.35 -1.85
CA ASP A 326 9.55 -20.17 -0.81
C ASP A 326 9.70 -19.40 0.51
N LEU A 327 10.09 -18.11 0.45
CA LEU A 327 10.10 -17.25 1.63
C LEU A 327 8.70 -16.97 2.15
N GLY A 328 7.72 -16.70 1.27
CA GLY A 328 6.33 -16.49 1.65
C GLY A 328 5.70 -17.72 2.33
N GLU A 329 6.05 -18.94 1.89
CA GLU A 329 5.61 -20.20 2.50
C GLU A 329 6.31 -20.44 3.85
N ALA A 330 7.63 -20.23 3.93
CA ALA A 330 8.37 -20.35 5.18
C ALA A 330 7.82 -19.42 6.28
N LEU A 331 7.37 -18.22 5.90
CA LEU A 331 6.81 -17.24 6.83
C LEU A 331 5.32 -17.45 7.13
N ALA A 332 4.61 -18.32 6.42
CA ALA A 332 3.16 -18.49 6.57
C ALA A 332 2.73 -18.87 8.00
N GLY A 333 3.50 -19.73 8.67
CA GLY A 333 3.26 -20.15 10.06
C GLY A 333 3.53 -19.06 11.11
N HIS A 334 4.23 -17.99 10.73
CA HIS A 334 4.56 -16.84 11.58
C HIS A 334 3.69 -15.62 11.28
N ALA A 335 2.83 -15.68 10.26
CA ALA A 335 2.02 -14.56 9.80
C ALA A 335 0.62 -14.56 10.40
N LEU A 336 0.03 -13.37 10.51
CA LEU A 336 -1.39 -13.22 10.77
C LEU A 336 -2.20 -13.76 9.57
N PRO A 337 -3.42 -14.25 9.80
CA PRO A 337 -4.29 -14.65 8.70
C PRO A 337 -4.66 -13.46 7.82
N GLY A 338 -4.86 -13.74 6.53
CA GLY A 338 -5.16 -12.70 5.53
C GLY A 338 -3.92 -12.03 4.95
N GLY A 339 -4.14 -11.08 4.05
CA GLY A 339 -3.09 -10.34 3.35
C GLY A 339 -3.53 -8.91 3.05
N TYR A 340 -2.64 -8.13 2.44
CA TYR A 340 -2.95 -6.76 2.05
C TYR A 340 -3.78 -6.75 0.74
N PRO A 341 -5.06 -6.26 0.78
CA PRO A 341 -5.99 -6.40 -0.34
C PRO A 341 -5.48 -5.90 -1.69
N ASN A 342 -4.76 -4.76 -1.73
CA ASN A 342 -4.24 -4.20 -2.97
C ASN A 342 -3.21 -5.09 -3.68
N VAL A 343 -2.56 -5.99 -2.93
CA VAL A 343 -1.46 -6.82 -3.45
C VAL A 343 -1.88 -8.26 -3.70
N LEU A 344 -3.01 -8.72 -3.13
CA LEU A 344 -3.48 -10.09 -3.29
C LEU A 344 -3.63 -10.48 -4.76
N GLY A 345 -2.92 -11.51 -5.18
CA GLY A 345 -3.05 -12.15 -6.49
C GLY A 345 -4.12 -13.25 -6.47
N PRO A 346 -4.49 -13.80 -7.63
CA PRO A 346 -5.50 -14.87 -7.72
C PRO A 346 -5.08 -16.16 -7.00
N ASP A 347 -3.79 -16.38 -6.83
CA ASP A 347 -3.21 -17.58 -6.23
C ASP A 347 -3.06 -17.49 -4.70
N ASP A 348 -3.28 -16.30 -4.09
CA ASP A 348 -3.19 -16.07 -2.65
C ASP A 348 -4.48 -16.48 -1.92
N THR A 349 -5.02 -17.65 -2.24
CA THR A 349 -6.34 -18.10 -1.79
C THR A 349 -6.49 -18.15 -0.27
N ASP A 350 -5.44 -18.58 0.46
CA ASP A 350 -5.39 -18.62 1.91
C ASP A 350 -5.51 -17.23 2.54
N GLN A 351 -4.92 -16.23 1.89
CA GLN A 351 -4.97 -14.84 2.34
C GLN A 351 -6.27 -14.15 1.93
N ILE A 352 -6.78 -14.40 0.72
CA ILE A 352 -8.03 -13.81 0.21
C ILE A 352 -9.19 -14.09 1.16
N GLU A 353 -9.38 -15.35 1.56
CA GLU A 353 -10.51 -15.75 2.41
C GLU A 353 -10.51 -15.04 3.77
N ARG A 354 -9.38 -14.52 4.24
CA ARG A 354 -9.21 -13.93 5.56
C ARG A 354 -8.82 -12.45 5.56
N ALA A 355 -8.65 -11.84 4.38
CA ALA A 355 -8.15 -10.46 4.26
C ALA A 355 -9.06 -9.42 4.93
N TRP A 356 -10.36 -9.66 4.94
CA TRP A 356 -11.34 -8.73 5.52
C TRP A 356 -11.83 -9.14 6.91
N GLY A 357 -11.39 -10.28 7.43
CA GLY A 357 -11.74 -10.73 8.79
C GLY A 357 -13.22 -10.60 9.10
N PRO A 358 -13.61 -9.97 10.24
CA PRO A 358 -15.03 -9.85 10.63
C PRO A 358 -15.87 -8.98 9.69
N ASP A 359 -15.25 -8.20 8.81
CA ASP A 359 -15.96 -7.33 7.88
C ASP A 359 -16.32 -8.01 6.55
N ALA A 360 -15.86 -9.25 6.31
CA ALA A 360 -16.07 -10.00 5.08
C ALA A 360 -17.57 -10.14 4.72
N ALA A 361 -18.42 -10.51 5.68
CA ALA A 361 -19.86 -10.68 5.45
C ALA A 361 -20.52 -9.38 4.95
N ARG A 362 -20.27 -8.25 5.63
CA ARG A 362 -20.81 -6.94 5.24
C ARG A 362 -20.26 -6.45 3.89
N LEU A 363 -19.03 -6.81 3.56
CA LEU A 363 -18.43 -6.50 2.26
C LEU A 363 -19.16 -7.25 1.15
N LEU A 364 -19.47 -8.53 1.35
CA LEU A 364 -20.24 -9.35 0.41
C LEU A 364 -21.69 -8.89 0.29
N GLU A 365 -22.34 -8.44 1.37
CA GLU A 365 -23.65 -7.80 1.33
C GLU A 365 -23.64 -6.54 0.44
N ALA A 366 -22.63 -5.67 0.61
CA ALA A 366 -22.47 -4.51 -0.24
C ALA A 366 -22.23 -4.90 -1.71
N LYS A 367 -21.42 -5.94 -1.96
CA LYS A 367 -21.19 -6.47 -3.32
C LYS A 367 -22.50 -6.95 -3.94
N ALA A 368 -23.29 -7.75 -3.22
CA ALA A 368 -24.58 -8.25 -3.69
C ALA A 368 -25.58 -7.10 -3.98
N LYS A 369 -25.52 -6.02 -3.20
CA LYS A 369 -26.39 -4.84 -3.40
C LYS A 369 -25.99 -3.99 -4.60
N TYR A 370 -24.71 -3.65 -4.75
CA TYR A 370 -24.23 -2.66 -5.72
C TYR A 370 -23.74 -3.26 -7.03
N ASP A 371 -23.32 -4.52 -7.02
CA ASP A 371 -22.88 -5.24 -8.22
C ASP A 371 -23.27 -6.72 -8.18
N PRO A 372 -24.59 -7.03 -8.18
CA PRO A 372 -25.11 -8.41 -8.06
C PRO A 372 -24.66 -9.33 -9.20
N HIS A 373 -24.33 -8.76 -10.36
CA HIS A 373 -23.87 -9.52 -11.53
C HIS A 373 -22.34 -9.64 -11.63
N ASN A 374 -21.61 -9.16 -10.61
CA ASN A 374 -20.14 -9.21 -10.55
C ASN A 374 -19.46 -8.65 -11.82
N VAL A 375 -19.93 -7.49 -12.28
CA VAL A 375 -19.37 -6.73 -13.41
C VAL A 375 -17.98 -6.20 -13.06
N PHE A 376 -17.85 -5.65 -11.84
CA PHE A 376 -16.60 -5.08 -11.35
C PHE A 376 -15.82 -6.12 -10.54
N ARG A 377 -14.64 -6.45 -11.02
CA ARG A 377 -13.73 -7.42 -10.38
C ARG A 377 -12.40 -6.73 -10.14
N GLY A 378 -12.38 -5.87 -9.14
CA GLY A 378 -11.17 -5.17 -8.69
C GLY A 378 -10.22 -6.13 -7.97
N ILE A 379 -10.11 -6.00 -6.64
CA ILE A 379 -9.34 -6.94 -5.81
C ILE A 379 -10.17 -8.22 -5.53
N PRO A 380 -9.51 -9.38 -5.36
CA PRO A 380 -10.23 -10.61 -5.03
C PRO A 380 -11.04 -10.47 -3.74
N LEU A 381 -12.28 -10.93 -3.73
CA LEU A 381 -13.14 -10.99 -2.54
C LEU A 381 -13.22 -12.42 -2.00
N PRO A 382 -13.50 -12.62 -0.69
CA PRO A 382 -13.68 -13.94 -0.12
C PRO A 382 -14.91 -14.62 -0.72
N ARG A 383 -14.95 -15.94 -0.68
CA ARG A 383 -16.12 -16.69 -1.14
C ARG A 383 -17.26 -16.56 -0.14
N ALA A 384 -18.49 -16.52 -0.62
CA ALA A 384 -19.67 -16.56 0.24
C ALA A 384 -19.71 -17.88 1.02
N GLY A 385 -19.79 -17.79 2.36
CA GLY A 385 -19.92 -18.98 3.21
C GLY A 385 -18.63 -19.54 3.80
N THR A 386 -17.49 -18.86 3.65
CA THR A 386 -16.25 -19.21 4.38
C THR A 386 -16.29 -18.52 5.76
N PRO A 387 -16.26 -19.25 6.88
CA PRO A 387 -16.32 -18.68 8.23
C PRO A 387 -15.04 -17.98 8.66
#